data_4b934fddd2d2ea18e5872ee3a9f9e515
#
_entry.id   4b934fddd2d2ea18e5872ee3a9f9e515
#
_cell.length_a   1.000
_cell.length_b   1.000
_cell.length_c   1.000
_cell.angle_alpha   90.00
_cell.angle_beta   90.00
_cell.angle_gamma   90.00
#
_symmetry.space_group_name_H-M   'P 1'
#
loop_
_entity.id
_entity.type
_entity.pdbx_description
1 polymer ?
#
loop_
_entity_poly.entity_id
_entity_poly.type
_entity_poly.pdbx_seq_one_letter_code
_entity_poly.pdbx_strand_id
1 'polypeptide(L)'
;MDGLIERIDTTGLTPAAVGNRRTHVVIIGAGFGGLTAAMHLKQAEGDVTVIDRRNHHLFQPLLYQVATAALSPADIAAPVRGILARQANANVILGEVTGIDVTGRAVLLAERRVSYDQLVIATGARESYFGHDEWAAVTSGLKTIEDATTMRRRILLAFERAEDSDDPEERRRLLTFVIIGGGPTGVELAGALAELARAALARDFRRIDPTTAASS
;
A
#
# COMPACT_ATOMS: atom_id res chain seq x y z
N MET A 1 15.93 -28.52 19.51
CA MET A 1 16.85 -27.38 19.37
C MET A 1 16.17 -26.21 20.07
N ASP A 2 16.52 -26.06 21.35
CA ASP A 2 15.95 -25.03 22.22
C ASP A 2 16.69 -23.72 21.99
N GLY A 3 15.97 -22.73 21.44
CA GLY A 3 16.49 -21.38 21.24
C GLY A 3 16.23 -20.53 22.48
N LEU A 4 17.29 -20.10 23.12
CA LEU A 4 17.41 -19.21 24.26
C LEU A 4 16.50 -17.95 24.11
N ILE A 5 15.49 -17.85 24.94
CA ILE A 5 14.87 -16.57 25.28
C ILE A 5 15.68 -15.97 26.43
N GLU A 6 16.57 -15.06 26.12
CA GLU A 6 17.28 -14.27 27.12
C GLU A 6 16.27 -13.37 27.86
N ARG A 7 16.09 -13.59 29.14
CA ARG A 7 15.30 -12.72 30.01
C ARG A 7 16.03 -11.39 30.19
N ILE A 8 15.41 -10.31 29.68
CA ILE A 8 15.89 -8.95 29.92
C ILE A 8 15.71 -8.66 31.42
N ASP A 9 16.81 -8.47 32.12
CA ASP A 9 16.84 -8.05 33.53
C ASP A 9 16.39 -6.57 33.61
N THR A 10 15.25 -6.32 34.25
CA THR A 10 14.65 -4.99 34.42
C THR A 10 15.04 -4.31 35.76
N THR A 11 15.94 -4.86 36.53
CA THR A 11 16.36 -4.30 37.82
C THR A 11 17.56 -3.35 37.67
N GLY A 12 17.34 -2.18 37.13
CA GLY A 12 18.43 -1.19 37.03
C GLY A 12 18.08 0.16 36.43
N LEU A 13 16.80 0.39 36.08
CA LEU A 13 16.37 1.67 35.55
C LEU A 13 16.02 2.62 36.70
N THR A 14 17.01 3.37 37.19
CA THR A 14 16.77 4.58 37.99
C THR A 14 16.02 5.59 37.07
N PRO A 15 14.86 6.10 37.45
CA PRO A 15 14.20 7.13 36.65
C PRO A 15 15.06 8.38 36.65
N ALA A 16 15.63 8.72 35.51
CA ALA A 16 16.26 10.02 35.32
C ALA A 16 15.20 11.10 35.56
N ALA A 17 15.57 12.18 36.27
CA ALA A 17 14.75 13.29 36.66
C ALA A 17 13.83 13.75 35.51
N VAL A 18 12.52 13.58 35.69
CA VAL A 18 11.48 14.01 34.73
C VAL A 18 11.38 15.52 34.79
N GLY A 19 12.23 16.19 34.05
CA GLY A 19 11.88 17.54 33.55
C GLY A 19 10.65 17.38 32.65
N ASN A 20 9.80 18.38 32.58
CA ASN A 20 8.49 18.47 31.94
C ASN A 20 8.53 18.19 30.40
N ARG A 21 9.20 17.11 29.96
CA ARG A 21 9.32 16.68 28.56
C ARG A 21 8.09 15.84 28.20
N ARG A 22 7.35 16.30 27.22
CA ARG A 22 6.20 15.55 26.68
C ARG A 22 6.69 14.21 26.08
N THR A 23 5.94 13.16 26.34
CA THR A 23 6.20 11.84 25.74
C THR A 23 6.14 11.95 24.20
N HIS A 24 7.13 11.42 23.52
CA HIS A 24 7.18 11.42 22.06
C HIS A 24 6.91 10.02 21.49
N VAL A 25 5.81 9.87 20.80
CA VAL A 25 5.43 8.64 20.08
C VAL A 25 5.80 8.80 18.61
N VAL A 26 6.61 7.90 18.10
CA VAL A 26 6.93 7.82 16.66
C VAL A 26 6.18 6.64 16.05
N ILE A 27 5.51 6.88 14.93
CA ILE A 27 4.74 5.88 14.17
C ILE A 27 5.36 5.76 12.79
N ILE A 28 5.83 4.57 12.42
CA ILE A 28 6.37 4.26 11.09
C ILE A 28 5.24 3.69 10.23
N GLY A 29 4.85 4.43 9.19
CA GLY A 29 3.79 4.07 8.27
C GLY A 29 2.49 4.84 8.52
N ALA A 30 1.94 5.45 7.45
CA ALA A 30 0.66 6.17 7.44
C ALA A 30 -0.45 5.38 6.71
N GLY A 31 -0.34 4.05 6.69
CA GLY A 31 -1.39 3.13 6.29
C GLY A 31 -2.52 3.06 7.31
N PHE A 32 -3.42 2.09 7.17
CA PHE A 32 -4.57 1.94 8.08
C PHE A 32 -4.17 1.88 9.55
N GLY A 33 -3.20 1.03 9.91
CA GLY A 33 -2.78 0.86 11.30
C GLY A 33 -2.13 2.11 11.89
N GLY A 34 -1.15 2.69 11.17
CA GLY A 34 -0.42 3.85 11.67
C GLY A 34 -1.27 5.10 11.77
N LEU A 35 -2.13 5.36 10.78
CA LEU A 35 -3.02 6.50 10.80
C LEU A 35 -4.09 6.37 11.90
N THR A 36 -4.65 5.16 12.06
CA THR A 36 -5.59 4.87 13.15
C THR A 36 -4.93 5.09 14.51
N ALA A 37 -3.70 4.59 14.71
CA ALA A 37 -2.94 4.83 15.95
C ALA A 37 -2.71 6.32 16.20
N ALA A 38 -2.28 7.08 15.18
CA ALA A 38 -2.09 8.52 15.30
C ALA A 38 -3.37 9.25 15.72
N MET A 39 -4.50 8.94 15.08
CA MET A 39 -5.79 9.56 15.40
C MET A 39 -6.27 9.25 16.82
N HIS A 40 -6.06 8.03 17.33
CA HIS A 40 -6.42 7.66 18.70
C HIS A 40 -5.55 8.39 19.75
N LEU A 41 -4.34 8.80 19.38
CA LEU A 41 -3.45 9.58 20.24
C LEU A 41 -3.76 11.10 20.23
N LYS A 42 -4.82 11.54 19.59
CA LYS A 42 -5.17 12.97 19.46
C LYS A 42 -5.29 13.70 20.81
N GLN A 43 -5.78 13.01 21.84
CA GLN A 43 -5.98 13.59 23.19
C GLN A 43 -4.86 13.20 24.16
N ALA A 44 -3.85 12.47 23.72
CA ALA A 44 -2.74 12.06 24.56
C ALA A 44 -1.88 13.27 24.96
N GLU A 45 -1.37 13.26 26.18
CA GLU A 45 -0.38 14.25 26.67
C GLU A 45 1.01 13.90 26.13
N GLY A 46 1.22 14.16 24.83
CA GLY A 46 2.48 13.84 24.16
C GLY A 46 2.47 14.31 22.72
N ASP A 47 3.63 14.23 22.09
CA ASP A 47 3.81 14.55 20.70
C ASP A 47 3.79 13.26 19.86
N VAL A 48 3.13 13.29 18.72
CA VAL A 48 3.02 12.16 17.79
C VAL A 48 3.72 12.54 16.48
N THR A 49 4.67 11.72 16.04
CA THR A 49 5.30 11.90 14.71
C THR A 49 5.00 10.68 13.86
N VAL A 50 4.31 10.91 12.74
CA VAL A 50 4.07 9.88 11.71
C VAL A 50 5.12 10.02 10.63
N ILE A 51 5.82 8.94 10.31
CA ILE A 51 6.85 8.89 9.27
C ILE A 51 6.37 7.93 8.18
N ASP A 52 6.28 8.42 6.95
CA ASP A 52 5.97 7.56 5.80
C ASP A 52 6.79 8.01 4.58
N ARG A 53 7.14 7.07 3.71
CA ARG A 53 7.80 7.33 2.44
C ARG A 53 6.87 7.95 1.40
N ARG A 54 5.55 7.94 1.65
CA ARG A 54 4.51 8.56 0.84
C ARG A 54 3.80 9.66 1.61
N ASN A 55 3.35 10.68 0.91
CA ASN A 55 2.64 11.80 1.51
C ASN A 55 1.12 11.59 1.61
N HIS A 56 0.63 10.42 1.22
CA HIS A 56 -0.79 10.12 1.16
C HIS A 56 -1.13 8.79 1.84
N HIS A 57 -2.30 8.74 2.45
CA HIS A 57 -2.97 7.51 2.87
C HIS A 57 -3.69 6.92 1.67
N LEU A 58 -3.48 5.63 1.44
CA LEU A 58 -4.08 4.89 0.34
C LEU A 58 -5.16 3.95 0.88
N PHE A 59 -6.38 4.07 0.37
CA PHE A 59 -7.45 3.11 0.64
C PHE A 59 -7.28 1.88 -0.28
N GLN A 60 -6.37 1.00 0.11
CA GLN A 60 -5.96 -0.18 -0.68
C GLN A 60 -7.11 -1.08 -1.18
N PRO A 61 -8.22 -1.29 -0.42
CA PRO A 61 -9.31 -2.14 -0.89
C PRO A 61 -9.93 -1.73 -2.23
N LEU A 62 -9.77 -0.47 -2.65
CA LEU A 62 -10.32 0.03 -3.92
C LEU A 62 -9.27 0.12 -5.05
N LEU A 63 -8.06 -0.41 -4.88
CA LEU A 63 -7.03 -0.41 -5.93
C LEU A 63 -7.48 -1.13 -7.20
N TYR A 64 -8.28 -2.20 -7.07
CA TYR A 64 -8.79 -2.93 -8.23
C TYR A 64 -9.70 -2.04 -9.11
N GLN A 65 -10.45 -1.11 -8.53
CA GLN A 65 -11.28 -0.17 -9.28
C GLN A 65 -10.44 0.87 -10.01
N VAL A 66 -9.29 1.26 -9.47
CA VAL A 66 -8.33 2.09 -10.21
C VAL A 66 -7.69 1.29 -11.35
N ALA A 67 -7.33 0.03 -11.10
CA ALA A 67 -6.76 -0.85 -12.11
C ALA A 67 -7.72 -1.15 -13.28
N THR A 68 -9.03 -1.15 -13.03
CA THR A 68 -10.08 -1.37 -14.05
C THR A 68 -10.74 -0.08 -14.54
N ALA A 69 -10.12 1.08 -14.29
CA ALA A 69 -10.56 2.39 -14.75
C ALA A 69 -11.90 2.89 -14.18
N ALA A 70 -12.48 2.23 -13.19
CA ALA A 70 -13.72 2.66 -12.54
C ALA A 70 -13.52 3.87 -11.61
N LEU A 71 -12.34 4.00 -10.99
CA LEU A 71 -11.98 5.12 -10.12
C LEU A 71 -10.69 5.81 -10.58
N SER A 72 -10.56 7.09 -10.21
CA SER A 72 -9.30 7.82 -10.29
C SER A 72 -8.41 7.48 -9.08
N PRO A 73 -7.08 7.51 -9.21
CA PRO A 73 -6.17 7.42 -8.06
C PRO A 73 -6.48 8.43 -6.94
N ALA A 74 -6.97 9.62 -7.31
CA ALA A 74 -7.32 10.67 -6.34
C ALA A 74 -8.53 10.32 -5.46
N ASP A 75 -9.40 9.44 -5.93
CA ASP A 75 -10.61 9.03 -5.19
C ASP A 75 -10.28 8.13 -3.99
N ILE A 76 -9.11 7.49 -4.02
CA ILE A 76 -8.68 6.53 -3.00
C ILE A 76 -7.40 6.94 -2.25
N ALA A 77 -6.88 8.13 -2.53
CA ALA A 77 -5.65 8.65 -1.91
C ALA A 77 -5.91 10.02 -1.27
N ALA A 78 -5.69 10.12 0.03
CA ALA A 78 -5.87 11.35 0.78
C ALA A 78 -4.55 11.82 1.41
N PRO A 79 -4.18 13.12 1.34
CA PRO A 79 -2.96 13.62 1.95
C PRO A 79 -2.93 13.38 3.46
N VAL A 80 -1.88 12.72 3.97
CA VAL A 80 -1.74 12.42 5.41
C VAL A 80 -1.80 13.69 6.24
N ARG A 81 -1.14 14.77 5.79
CA ARG A 81 -1.19 16.07 6.49
C ARG A 81 -2.59 16.67 6.54
N GLY A 82 -3.40 16.45 5.51
CA GLY A 82 -4.81 16.89 5.49
C GLY A 82 -5.65 16.13 6.51
N ILE A 83 -5.47 14.82 6.62
CA ILE A 83 -6.18 13.97 7.59
C ILE A 83 -5.84 14.39 9.03
N LEU A 84 -4.57 14.65 9.33
CA LEU A 84 -4.08 15.00 10.65
C LEU A 84 -4.07 16.53 10.93
N ALA A 85 -4.55 17.36 10.00
CA ALA A 85 -4.46 18.83 10.09
C ALA A 85 -5.09 19.44 11.37
N ARG A 86 -6.13 18.80 11.91
CA ARG A 86 -6.84 19.24 13.12
C ARG A 86 -6.33 18.60 14.42
N GLN A 87 -5.19 17.89 14.35
CA GLN A 87 -4.56 17.24 15.49
C GLN A 87 -3.29 18.01 15.88
N ALA A 88 -3.39 18.85 16.92
CA ALA A 88 -2.34 19.79 17.31
C ALA A 88 -1.03 19.10 17.75
N ASN A 89 -1.11 17.89 18.31
CA ASN A 89 0.04 17.13 18.77
C ASN A 89 0.65 16.21 17.68
N ALA A 90 0.11 16.21 16.43
CA ALA A 90 0.60 15.37 15.37
C ALA A 90 1.53 16.12 14.41
N ASN A 91 2.66 15.51 14.11
CA ASN A 91 3.59 15.92 13.07
C ASN A 91 3.74 14.82 12.02
N VAL A 92 3.96 15.19 10.77
CA VAL A 92 4.16 14.25 9.66
C VAL A 92 5.51 14.49 9.01
N ILE A 93 6.28 13.43 8.86
CA ILE A 93 7.57 13.42 8.17
C ILE A 93 7.43 12.57 6.91
N LEU A 94 7.67 13.19 5.76
CA LEU A 94 7.88 12.46 4.51
C LEU A 94 9.34 11.98 4.50
N GLY A 95 9.53 10.66 4.50
CA GLY A 95 10.88 10.08 4.47
C GLY A 95 10.86 8.56 4.58
N GLU A 96 11.88 7.95 4.04
CA GLU A 96 12.09 6.51 4.13
C GLU A 96 12.90 6.18 5.39
N VAL A 97 12.36 5.27 6.20
CA VAL A 97 13.06 4.74 7.37
C VAL A 97 14.06 3.70 6.89
N THR A 98 15.33 3.93 7.20
CA THR A 98 16.46 3.06 6.83
C THR A 98 16.88 2.12 7.97
N GLY A 99 16.49 2.44 9.21
CA GLY A 99 16.81 1.60 10.36
C GLY A 99 16.16 2.11 11.65
N ILE A 100 16.33 1.32 12.71
CA ILE A 100 15.88 1.64 14.07
C ILE A 100 17.04 1.37 15.00
N ASP A 101 17.49 2.42 15.70
CA ASP A 101 18.42 2.31 16.82
C ASP A 101 17.60 2.09 18.09
N VAL A 102 17.47 0.82 18.49
CA VAL A 102 16.69 0.44 19.67
C VAL A 102 17.34 0.94 20.96
N THR A 103 18.67 0.84 21.06
CA THR A 103 19.43 1.26 22.25
C THR A 103 19.37 2.78 22.43
N GLY A 104 19.58 3.53 21.34
CA GLY A 104 19.49 4.98 21.35
C GLY A 104 18.09 5.52 21.18
N ARG A 105 17.07 4.66 21.13
CA ARG A 105 15.65 5.00 20.93
C ARG A 105 15.44 6.04 19.81
N ALA A 106 15.90 5.71 18.61
CA ALA A 106 15.77 6.59 17.45
C ALA A 106 15.43 5.84 16.18
N VAL A 107 14.56 6.44 15.38
CA VAL A 107 14.30 6.04 13.98
C VAL A 107 15.29 6.75 13.09
N LEU A 108 15.92 6.01 12.18
CA LEU A 108 16.94 6.49 11.26
C LEU A 108 16.32 6.73 9.88
N LEU A 109 16.55 7.92 9.35
CA LEU A 109 16.28 8.29 7.96
C LEU A 109 17.64 8.66 7.31
N ALA A 110 17.69 8.82 5.98
CA ALA A 110 18.94 9.07 5.27
C ALA A 110 19.76 10.22 5.86
N GLU A 111 19.13 11.34 6.25
CA GLU A 111 19.82 12.56 6.67
C GLU A 111 19.53 12.97 8.11
N ARG A 112 18.71 12.21 8.84
CA ARG A 112 18.33 12.58 10.21
C ARG A 112 17.94 11.39 11.08
N ARG A 113 17.97 11.64 12.41
CA ARG A 113 17.46 10.75 13.44
C ARG A 113 16.22 11.40 14.07
N VAL A 114 15.23 10.57 14.40
CA VAL A 114 14.03 10.99 15.15
C VAL A 114 13.97 10.18 16.43
N SER A 115 14.23 10.82 17.57
CA SER A 115 14.17 10.16 18.88
C SER A 115 12.73 9.85 19.26
N TYR A 116 12.51 8.77 20.00
CA TYR A 116 11.20 8.38 20.50
C TYR A 116 11.26 7.91 21.96
N ASP A 117 10.17 8.05 22.66
CA ASP A 117 9.91 7.38 23.92
C ASP A 117 9.13 6.09 23.69
N GLN A 118 8.23 6.10 22.69
CA GLN A 118 7.48 4.91 22.24
C GLN A 118 7.50 4.85 20.71
N LEU A 119 7.57 3.62 20.18
CA LEU A 119 7.62 3.36 18.74
C LEU A 119 6.49 2.42 18.33
N VAL A 120 5.74 2.83 17.29
CA VAL A 120 4.75 2.00 16.63
C VAL A 120 5.25 1.68 15.22
N ILE A 121 5.35 0.39 14.88
CA ILE A 121 5.74 -0.09 13.57
C ILE A 121 4.48 -0.54 12.84
N ALA A 122 4.06 0.23 11.82
CA ALA A 122 2.84 0.01 11.04
C ALA A 122 3.12 0.04 9.54
N THR A 123 4.20 -0.60 9.10
CA THR A 123 4.74 -0.55 7.73
C THR A 123 3.91 -1.32 6.69
N GLY A 124 2.88 -2.05 7.14
CA GLY A 124 2.03 -2.85 6.26
C GLY A 124 2.71 -4.13 5.76
N ALA A 125 2.14 -4.71 4.70
CA ALA A 125 2.64 -5.92 4.06
C ALA A 125 3.00 -5.65 2.59
N ARG A 126 3.93 -6.43 2.05
CA ARG A 126 4.28 -6.49 0.63
C ARG A 126 3.68 -7.74 -0.01
N GLU A 127 3.72 -7.82 -1.32
CA GLU A 127 3.46 -9.06 -2.02
C GLU A 127 4.44 -10.14 -1.56
N SER A 128 3.93 -11.37 -1.49
CA SER A 128 4.76 -12.55 -1.29
C SER A 128 4.54 -13.51 -2.45
N TYR A 129 5.61 -13.94 -3.03
CA TYR A 129 5.60 -14.96 -4.08
C TYR A 129 5.90 -16.36 -3.55
N PHE A 130 5.85 -16.54 -2.21
CA PHE A 130 6.03 -17.82 -1.52
C PHE A 130 7.34 -18.56 -1.90
N GLY A 131 8.41 -17.81 -2.14
CA GLY A 131 9.71 -18.32 -2.54
C GLY A 131 9.93 -18.36 -4.06
N HIS A 132 8.98 -17.90 -4.86
CA HIS A 132 9.05 -17.83 -6.32
C HIS A 132 9.22 -16.38 -6.79
N ASP A 133 10.30 -15.72 -6.35
CA ASP A 133 10.54 -14.30 -6.62
C ASP A 133 10.71 -14.01 -8.14
N GLU A 134 11.03 -15.03 -8.95
CA GLU A 134 11.07 -14.96 -10.41
C GLU A 134 9.72 -14.59 -11.04
N TRP A 135 8.60 -14.86 -10.35
CA TRP A 135 7.27 -14.49 -10.84
C TRP A 135 7.05 -12.98 -10.88
N ALA A 136 7.77 -12.22 -10.07
CA ALA A 136 7.69 -10.76 -10.07
C ALA A 136 7.96 -10.14 -11.46
N ALA A 137 8.77 -10.81 -12.30
CA ALA A 137 9.08 -10.33 -13.64
C ALA A 137 7.92 -10.43 -14.63
N VAL A 138 6.98 -11.38 -14.41
CA VAL A 138 5.88 -11.69 -15.34
C VAL A 138 4.49 -11.40 -14.80
N THR A 139 4.39 -11.11 -13.49
CA THR A 139 3.13 -10.78 -12.84
C THR A 139 3.07 -9.29 -12.46
N SER A 140 1.90 -8.83 -12.05
CA SER A 140 1.71 -7.48 -11.51
C SER A 140 1.03 -7.61 -10.16
N GLY A 141 1.67 -7.11 -9.10
CA GLY A 141 1.04 -6.94 -7.81
C GLY A 141 0.01 -5.80 -7.83
N LEU A 142 -0.77 -5.68 -6.76
CA LEU A 142 -1.76 -4.61 -6.59
C LEU A 142 -1.74 -4.09 -5.14
N LYS A 143 -0.69 -3.35 -4.81
CA LYS A 143 -0.48 -2.77 -3.46
C LYS A 143 -0.30 -1.27 -3.46
N THR A 144 -0.04 -0.68 -4.62
CA THR A 144 0.26 0.74 -4.77
C THR A 144 -0.56 1.36 -5.89
N ILE A 145 -0.64 2.69 -5.92
CA ILE A 145 -1.27 3.43 -7.03
C ILE A 145 -0.52 3.16 -8.34
N GLU A 146 0.81 3.08 -8.26
CA GLU A 146 1.68 2.81 -9.41
C GLU A 146 1.39 1.43 -10.00
N ASP A 147 1.15 0.41 -9.15
CA ASP A 147 0.74 -0.93 -9.60
C ASP A 147 -0.61 -0.86 -10.31
N ALA A 148 -1.60 -0.22 -9.69
CA ALA A 148 -2.95 -0.09 -10.25
C ALA A 148 -2.96 0.66 -11.58
N THR A 149 -2.23 1.76 -11.71
CA THR A 149 -2.16 2.55 -12.95
C THR A 149 -1.38 1.82 -14.05
N THR A 150 -0.34 1.07 -13.68
CA THR A 150 0.38 0.21 -14.62
C THR A 150 -0.50 -0.93 -15.13
N MET A 151 -1.23 -1.57 -14.22
CA MET A 151 -2.20 -2.62 -14.56
C MET A 151 -3.31 -2.08 -15.46
N ARG A 152 -3.91 -0.94 -15.12
CA ARG A 152 -4.90 -0.24 -15.94
C ARG A 152 -4.41 -0.03 -17.37
N ARG A 153 -3.20 0.51 -17.50
CA ARG A 153 -2.60 0.73 -18.82
C ARG A 153 -2.44 -0.59 -19.59
N ARG A 154 -1.97 -1.65 -18.94
CA ARG A 154 -1.79 -2.96 -19.59
C ARG A 154 -3.11 -3.56 -20.05
N ILE A 155 -4.15 -3.48 -19.21
CA ILE A 155 -5.49 -3.98 -19.53
C ILE A 155 -6.05 -3.23 -20.75
N LEU A 156 -6.09 -1.90 -20.71
CA LEU A 156 -6.67 -1.11 -21.79
C LEU A 156 -5.89 -1.27 -23.10
N LEU A 157 -4.55 -1.30 -23.04
CA LEU A 157 -3.72 -1.55 -24.23
C LEU A 157 -3.88 -2.95 -24.79
N ALA A 158 -4.29 -3.94 -24.00
CA ALA A 158 -4.56 -5.28 -24.50
C ALA A 158 -5.79 -5.28 -25.42
N PHE A 159 -6.85 -4.55 -25.07
CA PHE A 159 -8.02 -4.37 -25.93
C PHE A 159 -7.67 -3.61 -27.22
N GLU A 160 -6.91 -2.51 -27.14
CA GLU A 160 -6.47 -1.74 -28.31
C GLU A 160 -5.64 -2.61 -29.29
N ARG A 161 -4.68 -3.38 -28.76
CA ARG A 161 -3.87 -4.28 -29.58
C ARG A 161 -4.68 -5.41 -30.21
N ALA A 162 -5.68 -5.91 -29.47
CA ALA A 162 -6.58 -6.92 -30.00
C ALA A 162 -7.43 -6.37 -31.16
N GLU A 163 -7.86 -5.11 -31.07
CA GLU A 163 -8.57 -4.40 -32.16
C GLU A 163 -7.70 -4.30 -33.42
N ASP A 164 -6.42 -3.94 -33.27
CA ASP A 164 -5.48 -3.75 -34.37
C ASP A 164 -4.96 -5.04 -34.99
N SER A 165 -4.92 -6.15 -34.24
CA SER A 165 -4.37 -7.41 -34.73
C SER A 165 -5.29 -8.09 -35.78
N ASP A 166 -4.70 -8.69 -36.82
CA ASP A 166 -5.40 -9.55 -37.78
C ASP A 166 -5.34 -11.03 -37.41
N ASP A 167 -4.47 -11.40 -36.45
CA ASP A 167 -4.28 -12.79 -36.00
C ASP A 167 -5.31 -13.16 -34.90
N PRO A 168 -6.22 -14.12 -35.17
CA PRO A 168 -7.20 -14.57 -34.19
C PRO A 168 -6.57 -15.16 -32.91
N GLU A 169 -5.43 -15.83 -33.00
CA GLU A 169 -4.74 -16.39 -31.85
C GLU A 169 -4.12 -15.30 -30.98
N GLU A 170 -3.56 -14.27 -31.60
CA GLU A 170 -3.07 -13.09 -30.89
C GLU A 170 -4.21 -12.37 -30.18
N ARG A 171 -5.34 -12.13 -30.86
CA ARG A 171 -6.55 -11.56 -30.26
C ARG A 171 -6.99 -12.32 -29.00
N ARG A 172 -7.07 -13.64 -29.11
CA ARG A 172 -7.44 -14.50 -27.99
C ARG A 172 -6.47 -14.35 -26.80
N ARG A 173 -5.16 -14.33 -27.07
CA ARG A 173 -4.14 -14.13 -26.03
C ARG A 173 -4.26 -12.76 -25.37
N LEU A 174 -4.46 -11.71 -26.14
CA LEU A 174 -4.60 -10.34 -25.63
C LEU A 174 -5.87 -10.14 -24.78
N LEU A 175 -6.96 -10.86 -25.10
CA LEU A 175 -8.22 -10.82 -24.37
C LEU A 175 -8.30 -11.87 -23.25
N THR A 176 -7.21 -12.55 -22.92
CA THR A 176 -7.14 -13.49 -21.80
C THR A 176 -6.33 -12.89 -20.66
N PHE A 177 -6.99 -12.68 -19.50
CA PHE A 177 -6.39 -12.14 -18.30
C PHE A 177 -6.28 -13.25 -17.25
N VAL A 178 -5.06 -13.53 -16.78
CA VAL A 178 -4.80 -14.54 -15.75
C VAL A 178 -4.68 -13.86 -14.40
N ILE A 179 -5.49 -14.30 -13.44
CA ILE A 179 -5.49 -13.80 -12.06
C ILE A 179 -4.93 -14.86 -11.14
N ILE A 180 -3.85 -14.53 -10.44
CA ILE A 180 -3.19 -15.45 -9.51
C ILE A 180 -3.67 -15.17 -8.11
N GLY A 181 -4.42 -16.11 -7.53
CA GLY A 181 -4.95 -16.06 -6.18
C GLY A 181 -6.45 -15.74 -6.10
N GLY A 182 -7.17 -16.55 -5.33
CA GLY A 182 -8.62 -16.44 -5.08
C GLY A 182 -9.00 -15.70 -3.81
N GLY A 183 -8.12 -14.80 -3.30
CA GLY A 183 -8.44 -13.92 -2.19
C GLY A 183 -9.38 -12.78 -2.62
N PRO A 184 -9.86 -11.93 -1.66
CA PRO A 184 -10.80 -10.84 -1.96
C PRO A 184 -10.38 -9.99 -3.15
N THR A 185 -9.12 -9.54 -3.21
CA THR A 185 -8.59 -8.71 -4.30
C THR A 185 -8.68 -9.41 -5.66
N GLY A 186 -8.37 -10.71 -5.74
CA GLY A 186 -8.44 -11.45 -7.01
C GLY A 186 -9.87 -11.61 -7.50
N VAL A 187 -10.81 -11.91 -6.60
CA VAL A 187 -12.24 -12.05 -6.92
C VAL A 187 -12.83 -10.71 -7.36
N GLU A 188 -12.52 -9.62 -6.64
CA GLU A 188 -12.96 -8.27 -6.96
C GLU A 188 -12.39 -7.80 -8.32
N LEU A 189 -11.11 -8.07 -8.57
CA LEU A 189 -10.47 -7.74 -9.85
C LEU A 189 -11.10 -8.53 -11.01
N ALA A 190 -11.39 -9.81 -10.84
CA ALA A 190 -12.06 -10.63 -11.86
C ALA A 190 -13.45 -10.07 -12.20
N GLY A 191 -14.24 -9.74 -11.18
CA GLY A 191 -15.55 -9.12 -11.35
C GLY A 191 -15.48 -7.78 -12.07
N ALA A 192 -14.55 -6.91 -11.65
CA ALA A 192 -14.37 -5.60 -12.26
C ALA A 192 -13.86 -5.66 -13.70
N LEU A 193 -12.99 -6.61 -14.03
CA LEU A 193 -12.57 -6.87 -15.42
C LEU A 193 -13.73 -7.32 -16.31
N ALA A 194 -14.57 -8.23 -15.78
CA ALA A 194 -15.74 -8.67 -16.51
C ALA A 194 -16.74 -7.52 -16.74
N GLU A 195 -16.93 -6.64 -15.76
CA GLU A 195 -17.76 -5.46 -15.89
C GLU A 195 -17.19 -4.46 -16.89
N LEU A 196 -15.87 -4.18 -16.84
CA LEU A 196 -15.18 -3.35 -17.81
C LEU A 196 -15.42 -3.84 -19.24
N ALA A 197 -15.20 -5.13 -19.48
CA ALA A 197 -15.33 -5.73 -20.81
C ALA A 197 -16.79 -5.74 -21.31
N ARG A 198 -17.75 -6.11 -20.43
CA ARG A 198 -19.14 -6.34 -20.82
C ARG A 198 -20.01 -5.09 -20.81
N ALA A 199 -19.65 -4.07 -20.06
CA ALA A 199 -20.41 -2.85 -19.94
C ALA A 199 -19.67 -1.62 -20.49
N ALA A 200 -18.49 -1.29 -19.95
CA ALA A 200 -17.80 -0.06 -20.31
C ALA A 200 -17.23 -0.08 -21.74
N LEU A 201 -16.58 -1.19 -22.13
CA LEU A 201 -15.90 -1.31 -23.43
C LEU A 201 -16.76 -1.99 -24.51
N ALA A 202 -17.94 -2.50 -24.18
CA ALA A 202 -18.75 -3.36 -25.06
C ALA A 202 -19.08 -2.73 -26.44
N ARG A 203 -19.05 -1.41 -26.56
CA ARG A 203 -19.41 -0.67 -27.79
C ARG A 203 -18.29 0.17 -28.37
N ASP A 204 -17.10 0.14 -27.77
CA ASP A 204 -15.99 1.01 -28.16
C ASP A 204 -15.21 0.46 -29.36
N PHE A 205 -15.18 -0.88 -29.52
CA PHE A 205 -14.41 -1.57 -30.54
C PHE A 205 -15.28 -2.03 -31.72
N ARG A 206 -14.67 -2.19 -32.88
CA ARG A 206 -15.34 -2.56 -34.16
C ARG A 206 -14.98 -3.93 -34.69
N ARG A 207 -13.75 -4.39 -34.40
CA ARG A 207 -13.17 -5.62 -34.94
C ARG A 207 -13.12 -6.74 -33.92
N ILE A 208 -13.18 -6.40 -32.65
CA ILE A 208 -13.26 -7.37 -31.56
C ILE A 208 -14.60 -7.20 -30.81
N ASP A 209 -15.00 -8.28 -30.15
CA ASP A 209 -16.06 -8.25 -29.14
C ASP A 209 -15.45 -8.30 -27.75
N PRO A 210 -15.36 -7.16 -27.02
CA PRO A 210 -14.77 -7.12 -25.67
C PRO A 210 -15.44 -8.08 -24.70
N THR A 211 -16.72 -8.44 -24.91
CA THR A 211 -17.46 -9.35 -24.02
C THR A 211 -16.91 -10.78 -24.04
N THR A 212 -16.09 -11.12 -25.04
CA THR A 212 -15.41 -12.41 -25.14
C THR A 212 -14.15 -12.49 -24.28
N ALA A 213 -13.73 -11.37 -23.65
CA ALA A 213 -12.59 -11.39 -22.76
C ALA A 213 -12.83 -12.34 -21.57
N ALA A 214 -11.86 -13.23 -21.35
CA ALA A 214 -11.89 -14.25 -20.31
C ALA A 214 -10.95 -13.88 -19.17
N SER A 215 -11.39 -14.09 -17.91
CA SER A 215 -10.53 -14.12 -16.73
C SER A 215 -10.43 -15.55 -16.23
N SER A 216 -9.22 -16.07 -16.06
CA SER A 216 -8.95 -17.42 -15.53
C SER A 216 -7.94 -17.37 -14.38
#